data_8927ee19321e4c33bcf38f5a0aa36064
#
_entry.id   8927ee19321e4c33bcf38f5a0aa36064
#
_cell.length_a   1.000
_cell.length_b   1.000
_cell.length_c   1.000
_cell.angle_alpha   90.00
_cell.angle_beta   90.00
_cell.angle_gamma   90.00
#
_symmetry.space_group_name_H-M   'P 1'
#
loop_
_entity.id
_entity.type
_entity.pdbx_description
1 polymer ?
#
loop_
_entity_poly.entity_id
_entity_poly.type
_entity_poly.pdbx_seq_one_letter_code
_entity_poly.pdbx_strand_id
1 'polypeptide(L)'
;MEKIMNDVSVLWNYLCLDKKEIKKSECIIGLGSILKIVPEKCTELYKRDLGKYIIFSGNCGKGTEGIIEKTEAEIFKNIAIEEGVPEESIYTENDATTTYENFKYIKRVLTKNNLNPESFLIVGKPYQERRALAIADIELADKEYNIASHNITLNDYLEIVKKDENMEVEDFINEMIGEISLLMLIPKYGLQSPQTIPDYVMQSYRNIIEAGYNKYVYQDEELRKYVEGLNEKTYES
;
A
#
# COMPACT_ATOMS: atom_id res chain seq x y z
N MET A 1 21.54 7.68 -12.32
CA MET A 1 20.29 6.93 -12.52
C MET A 1 20.48 5.66 -13.36
N GLU A 2 20.95 5.76 -14.60
CA GLU A 2 21.12 4.61 -15.52
C GLU A 2 21.91 3.43 -14.90
N LYS A 3 22.96 3.72 -14.12
CA LYS A 3 23.82 2.72 -13.46
C LYS A 3 23.11 1.82 -12.44
N ILE A 4 22.03 2.30 -11.81
CA ILE A 4 21.29 1.56 -10.75
C ILE A 4 19.99 0.91 -11.26
N MET A 5 19.59 1.15 -12.53
CA MET A 5 18.29 0.68 -13.02
C MET A 5 18.14 -0.84 -13.03
N ASN A 6 19.24 -1.58 -13.16
CA ASN A 6 19.21 -3.04 -13.00
C ASN A 6 18.85 -3.43 -11.56
N ASP A 7 19.46 -2.78 -10.56
CA ASP A 7 19.15 -3.01 -9.16
C ASP A 7 17.72 -2.59 -8.81
N VAL A 8 17.25 -1.45 -9.37
CA VAL A 8 15.85 -0.99 -9.25
C VAL A 8 14.90 -2.05 -9.81
N SER A 9 15.20 -2.65 -10.97
CA SER A 9 14.41 -3.72 -11.57
C SER A 9 14.36 -4.98 -10.69
N VAL A 10 15.45 -5.32 -10.01
CA VAL A 10 15.50 -6.44 -9.06
C VAL A 10 14.56 -6.17 -7.88
N LEU A 11 14.60 -4.98 -7.27
CA LEU A 11 13.69 -4.63 -6.18
C LEU A 11 12.24 -4.60 -6.63
N TRP A 12 11.95 -4.02 -7.81
CA TRP A 12 10.61 -4.02 -8.39
C TRP A 12 10.03 -5.43 -8.53
N ASN A 13 10.78 -6.33 -9.16
CA ASN A 13 10.36 -7.71 -9.39
C ASN A 13 10.17 -8.50 -8.09
N TYR A 14 10.89 -8.13 -7.03
CA TYR A 14 10.70 -8.74 -5.72
C TYR A 14 9.47 -8.17 -4.98
N LEU A 15 9.26 -6.86 -5.02
CA LEU A 15 8.19 -6.16 -4.29
C LEU A 15 6.82 -6.38 -4.92
N CYS A 16 6.73 -6.35 -6.26
CA CYS A 16 5.52 -6.72 -6.98
C CYS A 16 5.28 -8.24 -6.90
N LEU A 17 4.05 -8.62 -6.66
CA LEU A 17 3.69 -10.03 -6.61
C LEU A 17 3.43 -10.59 -8.01
N ASP A 18 3.68 -11.88 -8.18
CA ASP A 18 3.37 -12.59 -9.42
C ASP A 18 1.88 -12.48 -9.76
N LYS A 19 1.60 -12.44 -11.07
CA LYS A 19 0.24 -12.46 -11.58
C LYS A 19 -0.51 -13.67 -11.09
N LYS A 20 -1.51 -13.44 -10.24
CA LYS A 20 -2.47 -14.46 -9.84
C LYS A 20 -3.82 -14.14 -10.45
N GLU A 21 -4.62 -15.17 -10.66
CA GLU A 21 -6.03 -14.98 -10.99
C GLU A 21 -6.71 -14.20 -9.86
N ILE A 22 -7.37 -13.09 -10.21
CA ILE A 22 -8.11 -12.29 -9.24
C ILE A 22 -9.43 -12.99 -8.97
N LYS A 23 -9.61 -13.45 -7.74
CA LYS A 23 -10.85 -14.09 -7.31
C LYS A 23 -11.85 -13.03 -6.87
N LYS A 24 -13.13 -13.24 -7.18
CA LYS A 24 -14.22 -12.42 -6.65
C LYS A 24 -14.19 -12.46 -5.12
N SER A 25 -14.33 -11.29 -4.51
CA SER A 25 -14.36 -11.10 -3.05
C SER A 25 -15.54 -10.21 -2.67
N GLU A 26 -15.81 -10.05 -1.39
CA GLU A 26 -16.93 -9.22 -0.95
C GLU A 26 -16.54 -7.74 -0.85
N CYS A 27 -15.32 -7.45 -0.41
CA CYS A 27 -14.82 -6.10 -0.21
C CYS A 27 -13.55 -5.85 -1.02
N ILE A 28 -13.47 -4.69 -1.67
CA ILE A 28 -12.23 -4.16 -2.26
C ILE A 28 -11.65 -3.13 -1.30
N ILE A 29 -10.39 -3.29 -0.94
CA ILE A 29 -9.64 -2.32 -0.12
C ILE A 29 -8.67 -1.57 -1.02
N GLY A 30 -8.80 -0.25 -1.10
CA GLY A 30 -7.81 0.64 -1.71
C GLY A 30 -6.94 1.31 -0.64
N LEU A 31 -5.65 0.97 -0.61
CA LEU A 31 -4.69 1.53 0.33
C LEU A 31 -4.23 2.92 -0.12
N GLY A 32 -4.17 3.86 0.80
CA GLY A 32 -3.84 5.26 0.56
C GLY A 32 -2.54 5.46 -0.23
N SER A 33 -2.58 6.41 -1.14
CA SER A 33 -1.49 6.79 -2.03
C SER A 33 -1.79 8.13 -2.69
N ILE A 34 -0.74 8.84 -3.12
CA ILE A 34 -0.87 10.03 -3.97
C ILE A 34 -1.28 9.68 -5.42
N LEU A 35 -1.00 8.47 -5.87
CA LEU A 35 -1.19 8.06 -7.27
C LEU A 35 -2.59 7.53 -7.56
N LYS A 36 -3.16 7.97 -8.67
CA LYS A 36 -4.50 7.55 -9.14
C LYS A 36 -4.61 6.08 -9.54
N ILE A 37 -3.48 5.40 -9.75
CA ILE A 37 -3.44 3.98 -10.14
C ILE A 37 -4.21 3.07 -9.15
N VAL A 38 -4.27 3.43 -7.86
CA VAL A 38 -4.98 2.66 -6.84
C VAL A 38 -6.50 2.78 -6.99
N PRO A 39 -7.12 3.99 -6.96
CA PRO A 39 -8.56 4.11 -7.12
C PRO A 39 -9.05 3.67 -8.52
N GLU A 40 -8.27 3.90 -9.58
CA GLU A 40 -8.57 3.40 -10.92
C GLU A 40 -8.66 1.86 -10.94
N LYS A 41 -7.71 1.18 -10.30
CA LYS A 41 -7.74 -0.29 -10.18
C LYS A 41 -8.90 -0.78 -9.34
N CYS A 42 -9.21 -0.15 -8.21
CA CYS A 42 -10.37 -0.48 -7.40
C CYS A 42 -11.68 -0.35 -8.19
N THR A 43 -11.82 0.72 -8.97
CA THR A 43 -12.97 0.98 -9.82
C THR A 43 -13.09 -0.04 -10.96
N GLU A 44 -11.97 -0.41 -11.62
CA GLU A 44 -11.94 -1.51 -12.60
C GLU A 44 -12.48 -2.81 -12.00
N LEU A 45 -11.98 -3.19 -10.82
CA LEU A 45 -12.38 -4.42 -10.14
C LEU A 45 -13.87 -4.40 -9.76
N TYR A 46 -14.37 -3.27 -9.24
CA TYR A 46 -15.79 -3.10 -8.92
C TYR A 46 -16.69 -3.24 -10.16
N LYS A 47 -16.35 -2.54 -11.24
CA LYS A 47 -17.11 -2.62 -12.53
C LYS A 47 -17.11 -4.01 -13.14
N ARG A 48 -16.12 -4.84 -12.83
CA ARG A 48 -16.04 -6.25 -13.22
C ARG A 48 -16.79 -7.18 -12.26
N ASP A 49 -17.54 -6.66 -11.32
CA ASP A 49 -18.28 -7.42 -10.28
C ASP A 49 -17.36 -8.34 -9.44
N LEU A 50 -16.13 -7.88 -9.19
CA LEU A 50 -15.16 -8.60 -8.37
C LEU A 50 -15.18 -8.20 -6.89
N GLY A 51 -16.00 -7.22 -6.52
CA GLY A 51 -16.30 -6.82 -5.15
C GLY A 51 -17.65 -6.14 -5.06
N LYS A 52 -18.33 -6.26 -3.92
CA LYS A 52 -19.65 -5.68 -3.67
C LYS A 52 -19.58 -4.18 -3.32
N TYR A 53 -18.48 -3.76 -2.68
CA TYR A 53 -18.22 -2.39 -2.25
C TYR A 53 -16.72 -2.16 -2.12
N ILE A 54 -16.35 -0.88 -2.03
CA ILE A 54 -14.97 -0.44 -1.90
C ILE A 54 -14.80 0.27 -0.56
N ILE A 55 -13.69 0.01 0.14
CA ILE A 55 -13.23 0.82 1.28
C ILE A 55 -11.89 1.44 0.87
N PHE A 56 -11.85 2.76 0.78
CA PHE A 56 -10.60 3.50 0.65
C PHE A 56 -10.10 3.91 2.03
N SER A 57 -8.83 3.68 2.31
CA SER A 57 -8.23 4.02 3.60
C SER A 57 -6.92 4.78 3.40
N GLY A 58 -6.82 5.93 4.04
CA GLY A 58 -5.63 6.78 4.08
C GLY A 58 -5.96 8.24 4.35
N ASN A 59 -5.21 8.83 5.28
CA ASN A 59 -5.14 10.26 5.52
C ASN A 59 -4.08 10.87 4.58
N CYS A 60 -3.61 12.07 4.86
CA CYS A 60 -2.40 12.62 4.27
C CYS A 60 -1.19 11.87 4.85
N GLY A 61 -0.48 11.11 4.03
CA GLY A 61 0.76 10.43 4.41
C GLY A 61 1.96 11.38 4.42
N LYS A 62 3.15 10.88 4.85
CA LYS A 62 4.40 11.67 4.91
C LYS A 62 4.80 12.39 3.61
N GLY A 63 4.22 12.01 2.46
CA GLY A 63 4.47 12.65 1.16
C GLY A 63 3.39 13.65 0.72
N THR A 64 2.26 13.73 1.44
CA THR A 64 1.09 14.54 1.06
C THR A 64 0.70 15.57 2.12
N GLU A 65 1.38 15.56 3.26
CA GLU A 65 1.14 16.48 4.38
C GLU A 65 1.32 17.94 3.94
N GLY A 66 0.25 18.72 3.99
CA GLY A 66 0.25 20.15 3.59
C GLY A 66 0.11 20.41 2.08
N ILE A 67 0.00 19.37 1.24
CA ILE A 67 -0.17 19.50 -0.22
C ILE A 67 -1.65 19.37 -0.61
N ILE A 68 -2.43 18.57 0.11
CA ILE A 68 -3.83 18.29 -0.19
C ILE A 68 -4.73 18.70 0.97
N GLU A 69 -5.89 19.33 0.63
CA GLU A 69 -6.92 19.72 1.62
C GLU A 69 -7.82 18.55 2.04
N LYS A 70 -7.82 17.46 1.26
CA LYS A 70 -8.65 16.25 1.49
C LYS A 70 -7.76 15.07 1.79
N THR A 71 -8.29 14.09 2.51
CA THR A 71 -7.60 12.83 2.74
C THR A 71 -7.43 12.03 1.43
N GLU A 72 -6.43 11.15 1.37
CA GLU A 72 -6.22 10.25 0.22
C GLU A 72 -7.48 9.40 -0.04
N ALA A 73 -8.13 8.91 1.02
CA ALA A 73 -9.38 8.15 0.92
C ALA A 73 -10.52 8.95 0.30
N GLU A 74 -10.67 10.25 0.64
CA GLU A 74 -11.68 11.15 0.04
C GLU A 74 -11.39 11.46 -1.42
N ILE A 75 -10.12 11.65 -1.78
CA ILE A 75 -9.70 11.85 -3.17
C ILE A 75 -10.02 10.59 -3.98
N PHE A 76 -9.70 9.41 -3.46
CA PHE A 76 -9.97 8.13 -4.12
C PHE A 76 -11.47 7.88 -4.29
N LYS A 77 -12.28 8.20 -3.26
CA LYS A 77 -13.74 8.15 -3.35
C LYS A 77 -14.26 9.02 -4.50
N ASN A 78 -13.79 10.26 -4.61
CA ASN A 78 -14.23 11.17 -5.66
C ASN A 78 -13.88 10.63 -7.06
N ILE A 79 -12.66 10.11 -7.26
CA ILE A 79 -12.24 9.49 -8.51
C ILE A 79 -13.16 8.31 -8.87
N ALA A 80 -13.46 7.43 -7.92
CA ALA A 80 -14.31 6.28 -8.16
C ALA A 80 -15.74 6.68 -8.52
N ILE A 81 -16.31 7.72 -7.88
CA ILE A 81 -17.64 8.27 -8.21
C ILE A 81 -17.64 8.87 -9.61
N GLU A 82 -16.65 9.69 -9.96
CA GLU A 82 -16.51 10.27 -11.30
C GLU A 82 -16.42 9.20 -12.39
N GLU A 83 -15.82 8.06 -12.06
CA GLU A 83 -15.75 6.90 -12.93
C GLU A 83 -17.00 6.01 -12.90
N GLY A 84 -18.04 6.36 -12.13
CA GLY A 84 -19.36 5.73 -12.15
C GLY A 84 -19.56 4.62 -11.12
N VAL A 85 -18.76 4.53 -10.06
CA VAL A 85 -19.07 3.69 -8.90
C VAL A 85 -20.13 4.40 -8.05
N PRO A 86 -21.26 3.75 -7.69
CA PRO A 86 -22.28 4.34 -6.83
C PRO A 86 -21.69 4.77 -5.47
N GLU A 87 -22.02 5.98 -5.01
CA GLU A 87 -21.49 6.53 -3.77
C GLU A 87 -21.80 5.65 -2.56
N GLU A 88 -22.99 5.05 -2.52
CA GLU A 88 -23.42 4.11 -1.47
C GLU A 88 -22.62 2.82 -1.41
N SER A 89 -21.85 2.52 -2.45
CA SER A 89 -20.92 1.37 -2.50
C SER A 89 -19.49 1.73 -2.06
N ILE A 90 -19.24 2.96 -1.63
CA ILE A 90 -17.91 3.43 -1.27
C ILE A 90 -17.88 3.91 0.18
N TYR A 91 -16.95 3.36 0.95
CA TYR A 91 -16.66 3.78 2.33
C TYR A 91 -15.27 4.37 2.43
N THR A 92 -15.05 5.30 3.36
CA THR A 92 -13.73 5.90 3.60
C THR A 92 -13.29 5.75 5.04
N GLU A 93 -12.01 5.51 5.21
CA GLU A 93 -11.26 5.58 6.46
C GLU A 93 -10.22 6.69 6.29
N ASN A 94 -10.24 7.70 7.16
CA ASN A 94 -9.55 8.98 6.94
C ASN A 94 -8.46 9.28 7.99
N ASP A 95 -8.14 8.34 8.89
CA ASP A 95 -7.21 8.57 10.00
C ASP A 95 -5.84 7.91 9.79
N ALA A 96 -5.78 6.85 8.97
CA ALA A 96 -4.57 6.06 8.76
C ALA A 96 -3.48 6.85 8.04
N THR A 97 -2.28 6.84 8.60
CA THR A 97 -1.09 7.50 8.03
C THR A 97 -0.02 6.50 7.57
N THR A 98 -0.24 5.21 7.82
CA THR A 98 0.66 4.12 7.42
C THR A 98 -0.13 2.94 6.87
N THR A 99 0.52 2.10 6.07
CA THR A 99 -0.12 0.89 5.50
C THR A 99 -0.64 -0.06 6.60
N TYR A 100 0.04 -0.16 7.75
CA TYR A 100 -0.46 -0.95 8.87
C TYR A 100 -1.74 -0.37 9.45
N GLU A 101 -1.79 0.96 9.67
CA GLU A 101 -2.99 1.65 10.17
C GLU A 101 -4.15 1.53 9.20
N ASN A 102 -3.91 1.54 7.87
CA ASN A 102 -4.96 1.29 6.87
C ASN A 102 -5.70 -0.02 7.19
N PHE A 103 -5.01 -1.13 7.36
CA PHE A 103 -5.63 -2.42 7.69
C PHE A 103 -6.31 -2.40 9.07
N LYS A 104 -5.67 -1.82 10.06
CA LYS A 104 -6.19 -1.75 11.43
C LYS A 104 -7.48 -0.93 11.50
N TYR A 105 -7.52 0.24 10.85
CA TYR A 105 -8.64 1.17 10.98
C TYR A 105 -9.82 0.85 10.04
N ILE A 106 -9.60 0.12 8.95
CA ILE A 106 -10.69 -0.45 8.15
C ILE A 106 -11.66 -1.27 9.02
N LYS A 107 -11.18 -1.96 10.04
CA LYS A 107 -12.02 -2.71 10.98
C LYS A 107 -13.05 -1.81 11.69
N ARG A 108 -12.71 -0.53 11.97
CA ARG A 108 -13.65 0.47 12.54
C ARG A 108 -14.75 0.82 11.52
N VAL A 109 -14.38 0.99 10.24
CA VAL A 109 -15.34 1.27 9.15
C VAL A 109 -16.30 0.11 8.98
N LEU A 110 -15.82 -1.12 8.99
CA LEU A 110 -16.63 -2.33 8.91
C LEU A 110 -17.63 -2.39 10.07
N THR A 111 -17.17 -2.22 11.30
CA THR A 111 -18.04 -2.24 12.50
C THR A 111 -19.09 -1.13 12.46
N LYS A 112 -18.68 0.12 12.16
CA LYS A 112 -19.58 1.28 12.10
C LYS A 112 -20.72 1.13 11.09
N ASN A 113 -20.44 0.46 9.98
CA ASN A 113 -21.40 0.27 8.88
C ASN A 113 -22.09 -1.11 8.90
N ASN A 114 -21.91 -1.91 9.95
CA ASN A 114 -22.42 -3.28 10.08
C ASN A 114 -22.05 -4.17 8.88
N LEU A 115 -20.81 -4.02 8.37
CA LEU A 115 -20.26 -4.83 7.29
C LEU A 115 -19.43 -5.96 7.89
N ASN A 116 -19.66 -7.18 7.40
CA ASN A 116 -18.89 -8.36 7.84
C ASN A 116 -18.45 -9.19 6.62
N PRO A 117 -17.51 -8.69 5.80
CA PRO A 117 -17.03 -9.44 4.65
C PRO A 117 -16.16 -10.62 5.09
N GLU A 118 -16.32 -11.75 4.40
CA GLU A 118 -15.48 -12.93 4.60
C GLU A 118 -14.29 -12.96 3.65
N SER A 119 -14.30 -12.09 2.62
CA SER A 119 -13.21 -12.04 1.63
C SER A 119 -12.90 -10.62 1.15
N PHE A 120 -11.60 -10.40 0.87
CA PHE A 120 -11.05 -9.10 0.49
C PHE A 120 -10.19 -9.16 -0.77
N LEU A 121 -10.33 -8.15 -1.64
CA LEU A 121 -9.34 -7.78 -2.64
C LEU A 121 -8.60 -6.54 -2.19
N ILE A 122 -7.28 -6.61 -2.09
CA ILE A 122 -6.44 -5.53 -1.59
C ILE A 122 -5.68 -4.92 -2.76
N VAL A 123 -5.78 -3.61 -2.91
CA VAL A 123 -5.12 -2.81 -3.94
C VAL A 123 -4.23 -1.77 -3.25
N GLY A 124 -2.94 -1.82 -3.52
CA GLY A 124 -1.97 -0.81 -3.11
C GLY A 124 -1.13 -0.36 -4.29
N LYS A 125 -0.08 0.45 -4.08
CA LYS A 125 0.91 0.71 -5.13
C LYS A 125 1.60 -0.61 -5.53
N PRO A 126 2.02 -0.80 -6.80
CA PRO A 126 2.63 -2.06 -7.23
C PRO A 126 3.77 -2.55 -6.33
N TYR A 127 4.69 -1.68 -5.97
CA TYR A 127 5.83 -2.02 -5.10
C TYR A 127 5.48 -2.15 -3.60
N GLN A 128 4.22 -1.91 -3.19
CA GLN A 128 3.71 -2.18 -1.83
C GLN A 128 3.04 -3.55 -1.72
N GLU A 129 2.79 -4.25 -2.83
CA GLU A 129 2.00 -5.49 -2.85
C GLU A 129 2.53 -6.54 -1.88
N ARG A 130 3.85 -6.75 -1.82
CA ARG A 130 4.46 -7.73 -0.89
C ARG A 130 4.28 -7.35 0.57
N ARG A 131 4.42 -6.06 0.91
CA ARG A 131 4.21 -5.62 2.28
C ARG A 131 2.72 -5.61 2.65
N ALA A 132 1.84 -5.24 1.73
CA ALA A 132 0.40 -5.36 1.94
C ALA A 132 -0.01 -6.83 2.23
N LEU A 133 0.56 -7.80 1.49
CA LEU A 133 0.39 -9.22 1.77
C LEU A 133 0.88 -9.58 3.19
N ALA A 134 2.09 -9.16 3.56
CA ALA A 134 2.68 -9.46 4.86
C ALA A 134 1.85 -8.89 6.04
N ILE A 135 1.20 -7.73 5.86
CA ILE A 135 0.30 -7.15 6.85
C ILE A 135 -1.03 -7.90 6.87
N ALA A 136 -1.59 -8.23 5.69
CA ALA A 136 -2.84 -8.98 5.59
C ALA A 136 -2.74 -10.35 6.26
N ASP A 137 -1.59 -11.04 6.19
CA ASP A 137 -1.32 -12.30 6.87
C ASP A 137 -1.58 -12.23 8.40
N ILE A 138 -1.42 -11.05 9.00
CA ILE A 138 -1.66 -10.81 10.44
C ILE A 138 -3.07 -10.20 10.65
N GLU A 139 -3.39 -9.13 9.94
CA GLU A 139 -4.60 -8.34 10.21
C GLU A 139 -5.88 -8.99 9.68
N LEU A 140 -5.78 -9.90 8.70
CA LEU A 140 -6.88 -10.62 8.06
C LEU A 140 -6.69 -12.15 8.17
N ALA A 141 -5.99 -12.64 9.19
CA ALA A 141 -5.62 -14.05 9.33
C ALA A 141 -6.81 -15.02 9.39
N ASP A 142 -7.98 -14.54 9.79
CA ASP A 142 -9.25 -15.27 9.88
C ASP A 142 -10.15 -15.09 8.64
N LYS A 143 -9.69 -14.40 7.60
CA LYS A 143 -10.44 -14.06 6.38
C LYS A 143 -9.75 -14.55 5.12
N GLU A 144 -10.51 -14.68 4.04
CA GLU A 144 -9.94 -14.86 2.71
C GLU A 144 -9.47 -13.51 2.15
N TYR A 145 -8.28 -13.45 1.57
CA TYR A 145 -7.78 -12.24 0.92
C TYR A 145 -6.87 -12.54 -0.27
N ASN A 146 -6.84 -11.59 -1.21
CA ASN A 146 -5.96 -11.61 -2.36
C ASN A 146 -5.42 -10.19 -2.59
N ILE A 147 -4.14 -10.10 -2.95
CA ILE A 147 -3.60 -8.84 -3.48
C ILE A 147 -3.95 -8.78 -4.97
N ALA A 148 -4.68 -7.75 -5.35
CA ALA A 148 -5.03 -7.48 -6.74
C ALA A 148 -3.88 -6.73 -7.43
N SER A 149 -2.89 -7.48 -7.92
CA SER A 149 -1.72 -6.89 -8.60
C SER A 149 -2.13 -6.07 -9.82
N HIS A 150 -1.43 -4.95 -10.02
CA HIS A 150 -1.60 -4.08 -11.19
C HIS A 150 -1.13 -4.73 -12.49
N ASN A 151 -0.26 -5.74 -12.41
CA ASN A 151 0.33 -6.40 -13.58
C ASN A 151 1.04 -5.44 -14.56
N ILE A 152 1.65 -4.41 -14.03
CA ILE A 152 2.36 -3.36 -14.78
C ILE A 152 3.86 -3.61 -14.75
N THR A 153 4.57 -3.29 -15.83
CA THR A 153 6.03 -3.36 -15.86
C THR A 153 6.66 -2.15 -15.16
N LEU A 154 7.92 -2.27 -14.73
CA LEU A 154 8.67 -1.14 -14.20
C LEU A 154 8.71 0.04 -15.18
N ASN A 155 8.92 -0.25 -16.48
CA ASN A 155 9.00 0.81 -17.50
C ASN A 155 7.67 1.56 -17.65
N ASP A 156 6.55 0.84 -17.70
CA ASP A 156 5.22 1.47 -17.77
C ASP A 156 4.92 2.28 -16.51
N TYR A 157 5.33 1.79 -15.34
CA TYR A 157 5.18 2.51 -14.08
C TYR A 157 6.04 3.79 -14.03
N LEU A 158 7.28 3.73 -14.51
CA LEU A 158 8.13 4.91 -14.63
C LEU A 158 7.54 5.98 -15.56
N GLU A 159 6.81 5.59 -16.61
CA GLU A 159 6.08 6.55 -17.45
C GLU A 159 4.89 7.20 -16.73
N ILE A 160 4.26 6.50 -15.79
CA ILE A 160 3.22 7.09 -14.91
C ILE A 160 3.87 8.10 -13.96
N VAL A 161 4.95 7.72 -13.27
CA VAL A 161 5.67 8.60 -12.34
C VAL A 161 6.16 9.88 -13.02
N LYS A 162 6.76 9.77 -14.22
CA LYS A 162 7.25 10.95 -14.98
C LYS A 162 6.14 11.93 -15.41
N LYS A 163 4.89 11.48 -15.48
CA LYS A 163 3.75 12.31 -15.85
C LYS A 163 3.03 12.89 -14.65
N ASP A 164 3.33 12.41 -13.46
CA ASP A 164 2.71 12.88 -12.21
C ASP A 164 3.48 14.10 -11.68
N GLU A 165 2.77 15.18 -11.40
CA GLU A 165 3.37 16.44 -10.93
C GLU A 165 3.84 16.36 -9.46
N ASN A 166 3.42 15.33 -8.74
CA ASN A 166 3.64 15.19 -7.30
C ASN A 166 4.66 14.11 -6.95
N MET A 167 5.24 13.40 -7.93
CA MET A 167 6.17 12.30 -7.68
C MET A 167 7.35 12.30 -8.63
N GLU A 168 8.54 12.37 -8.09
CA GLU A 168 9.78 12.23 -8.84
C GLU A 168 10.25 10.77 -8.88
N VAL A 169 10.98 10.39 -9.93
CA VAL A 169 11.58 9.03 -10.05
C VAL A 169 12.50 8.73 -8.86
N GLU A 170 13.17 9.75 -8.34
CA GLU A 170 14.02 9.63 -7.15
C GLU A 170 13.23 9.26 -5.91
N ASP A 171 12.06 9.89 -5.69
CA ASP A 171 11.18 9.58 -4.56
C ASP A 171 10.63 8.15 -4.67
N PHE A 172 10.23 7.73 -5.89
CA PHE A 172 9.82 6.35 -6.14
C PHE A 172 10.90 5.32 -5.77
N ILE A 173 12.17 5.55 -6.17
CA ILE A 173 13.27 4.65 -5.82
C ILE A 173 13.48 4.63 -4.29
N ASN A 174 13.45 5.78 -3.63
CA ASN A 174 13.56 5.87 -2.18
C ASN A 174 12.39 5.15 -1.47
N GLU A 175 11.17 5.23 -2.00
CA GLU A 175 10.02 4.49 -1.44
C GLU A 175 10.21 2.97 -1.53
N MET A 176 10.73 2.44 -2.65
CA MET A 176 11.06 1.00 -2.74
C MET A 176 12.13 0.57 -1.72
N ILE A 177 13.13 1.41 -1.47
CA ILE A 177 14.11 1.18 -0.39
C ILE A 177 13.41 1.14 0.97
N GLY A 178 12.46 2.04 1.21
CA GLY A 178 11.63 2.04 2.41
C GLY A 178 10.82 0.74 2.57
N GLU A 179 10.21 0.23 1.51
CA GLU A 179 9.47 -1.02 1.53
C GLU A 179 10.35 -2.21 1.94
N ILE A 180 11.56 -2.33 1.40
CA ILE A 180 12.53 -3.39 1.80
C ILE A 180 12.94 -3.22 3.27
N SER A 181 13.24 -1.98 3.71
CA SER A 181 13.56 -1.69 5.13
C SER A 181 12.45 -2.16 6.07
N LEU A 182 11.20 -1.85 5.74
CA LEU A 182 10.04 -2.22 6.56
C LEU A 182 9.80 -3.73 6.54
N LEU A 183 10.00 -4.42 5.40
CA LEU A 183 9.93 -5.88 5.32
C LEU A 183 10.97 -6.58 6.21
N MET A 184 12.14 -6.00 6.42
CA MET A 184 13.17 -6.52 7.32
C MET A 184 12.87 -6.28 8.80
N LEU A 185 12.36 -5.10 9.14
CA LEU A 185 12.35 -4.61 10.52
C LEU A 185 11.02 -4.85 11.25
N ILE A 186 9.90 -4.67 10.57
CA ILE A 186 8.57 -4.72 11.20
C ILE A 186 8.14 -6.10 11.70
N PRO A 187 8.53 -7.25 11.09
CA PRO A 187 8.09 -8.57 11.56
C PRO A 187 8.40 -8.84 13.03
N LYS A 188 9.49 -8.32 13.56
CA LYS A 188 9.87 -8.51 14.98
C LYS A 188 8.89 -7.86 15.97
N TYR A 189 8.07 -6.92 15.50
CA TYR A 189 7.02 -6.27 16.28
C TYR A 189 5.64 -6.94 16.13
N GLY A 190 5.53 -8.01 15.32
CA GLY A 190 4.28 -8.73 15.10
C GLY A 190 3.25 -7.98 14.24
N LEU A 191 3.63 -6.92 13.54
CA LEU A 191 2.72 -6.09 12.75
C LEU A 191 2.63 -6.53 11.28
N GLN A 192 3.46 -7.46 10.86
CA GLN A 192 3.41 -8.12 9.55
C GLN A 192 4.13 -9.47 9.61
N SER A 193 3.78 -10.39 8.71
CA SER A 193 4.45 -11.68 8.59
C SER A 193 5.87 -11.54 8.04
N PRO A 194 6.83 -12.39 8.47
CA PRO A 194 8.17 -12.38 7.91
C PRO A 194 8.16 -12.76 6.42
N GLN A 195 8.90 -12.02 5.61
CA GLN A 195 9.10 -12.31 4.19
C GLN A 195 10.55 -12.73 3.94
N THR A 196 10.75 -13.79 3.17
CA THR A 196 12.09 -14.19 2.76
C THR A 196 12.62 -13.23 1.71
N ILE A 197 13.72 -12.52 2.02
CA ILE A 197 14.39 -11.61 1.09
C ILE A 197 15.65 -12.31 0.56
N PRO A 198 15.72 -12.68 -0.73
CA PRO A 198 16.89 -13.34 -1.30
C PRO A 198 18.16 -12.46 -1.26
N ASP A 199 19.34 -13.09 -1.18
CA ASP A 199 20.62 -12.38 -1.10
C ASP A 199 20.85 -11.41 -2.28
N TYR A 200 20.41 -11.76 -3.48
CA TYR A 200 20.55 -10.91 -4.65
C TYR A 200 19.69 -9.64 -4.56
N VAL A 201 18.51 -9.71 -3.90
CA VAL A 201 17.67 -8.54 -3.61
C VAL A 201 18.34 -7.66 -2.58
N MET A 202 18.90 -8.26 -1.53
CA MET A 202 19.67 -7.54 -0.50
C MET A 202 20.92 -6.87 -1.06
N GLN A 203 21.57 -7.49 -2.06
CA GLN A 203 22.70 -6.86 -2.74
C GLN A 203 22.26 -5.62 -3.54
N SER A 204 21.18 -5.73 -4.31
CA SER A 204 20.61 -4.59 -5.06
C SER A 204 20.15 -3.46 -4.12
N TYR A 205 19.54 -3.81 -2.98
CA TYR A 205 19.16 -2.85 -1.94
C TYR A 205 20.40 -2.05 -1.45
N ARG A 206 21.50 -2.72 -1.12
CA ARG A 206 22.74 -2.05 -0.70
C ARG A 206 23.33 -1.16 -1.81
N ASN A 207 23.39 -1.65 -3.04
CA ASN A 207 23.92 -0.89 -4.17
C ASN A 207 23.17 0.42 -4.40
N ILE A 208 21.84 0.41 -4.26
CA ILE A 208 20.99 1.59 -4.43
C ILE A 208 21.22 2.58 -3.28
N ILE A 209 21.36 2.11 -2.04
CA ILE A 209 21.69 2.96 -0.88
C ILE A 209 23.07 3.60 -1.04
N GLU A 210 24.08 2.84 -1.46
CA GLU A 210 25.42 3.35 -1.72
C GLU A 210 25.47 4.40 -2.86
N ALA A 211 24.50 4.32 -3.78
CA ALA A 211 24.31 5.32 -4.83
C ALA A 211 23.59 6.61 -4.35
N GLY A 212 23.20 6.68 -3.06
CA GLY A 212 22.64 7.88 -2.42
C GLY A 212 21.12 7.85 -2.18
N TYR A 213 20.41 6.78 -2.60
CA TYR A 213 18.96 6.65 -2.38
C TYR A 213 18.68 6.04 -1.00
N ASN A 214 18.72 6.84 0.05
CA ASN A 214 18.62 6.38 1.44
C ASN A 214 17.61 7.16 2.29
N LYS A 215 16.76 7.99 1.68
CA LYS A 215 15.80 8.87 2.35
C LYS A 215 14.83 8.11 3.28
N TYR A 216 14.45 6.89 2.91
CA TYR A 216 13.53 6.05 3.68
C TYR A 216 14.18 4.76 4.20
N VAL A 217 15.48 4.79 4.49
CA VAL A 217 16.13 3.73 5.26
C VAL A 217 15.75 3.90 6.73
N TYR A 218 14.82 3.07 7.20
CA TYR A 218 14.34 3.15 8.58
C TYR A 218 15.35 2.61 9.58
N GLN A 219 15.46 3.29 10.72
CA GLN A 219 16.24 2.83 11.87
C GLN A 219 15.32 2.08 12.85
N ASP A 220 15.87 1.06 13.50
CA ASP A 220 15.11 0.24 14.44
C ASP A 220 14.52 1.03 15.61
N GLU A 221 15.24 2.02 16.12
CA GLU A 221 14.78 2.87 17.21
C GLU A 221 13.55 3.72 16.83
N GLU A 222 13.51 4.23 15.60
CA GLU A 222 12.36 5.00 15.10
C GLU A 222 11.12 4.13 14.99
N LEU A 223 11.27 2.90 14.47
CA LEU A 223 10.18 1.95 14.34
C LEU A 223 9.69 1.47 15.70
N ARG A 224 10.56 1.29 16.68
CA ARG A 224 10.16 0.95 18.05
C ARG A 224 9.29 2.05 18.65
N LYS A 225 9.68 3.32 18.53
CA LYS A 225 8.88 4.46 19.01
C LYS A 225 7.51 4.53 18.33
N TYR A 226 7.46 4.27 17.01
CA TYR A 226 6.21 4.21 16.28
C TYR A 226 5.29 3.10 16.83
N VAL A 227 5.81 1.90 17.05
CA VAL A 227 5.04 0.75 17.58
C VAL A 227 4.54 1.01 19.01
N GLU A 228 5.37 1.61 19.86
CA GLU A 228 4.98 2.02 21.21
C GLU A 228 3.80 3.00 21.17
N GLY A 229 3.84 4.02 20.30
CA GLY A 229 2.75 4.97 20.10
C GLY A 229 1.46 4.36 19.53
N LEU A 230 1.54 3.28 18.74
CA LEU A 230 0.35 2.54 18.29
C LEU A 230 -0.38 1.86 19.45
N ASN A 231 0.36 1.33 20.41
CA ASN A 231 -0.20 0.67 21.59
C ASN A 231 -0.91 1.67 22.51
N GLU A 232 -0.36 2.88 22.68
CA GLU A 232 -0.98 3.94 23.49
C GLU A 232 -2.32 4.39 22.88
N LYS A 233 -2.39 4.61 21.56
CA LYS A 233 -3.63 4.98 20.85
C LYS A 233 -4.74 3.90 20.92
N THR A 234 -4.39 2.65 21.20
CA THR A 234 -5.36 1.54 21.27
C THR A 234 -6.10 1.49 22.60
N TYR A 235 -5.58 2.11 23.66
CA TYR A 235 -6.21 2.17 24.99
C TYR A 235 -7.16 3.36 25.17
N GLU A 236 -7.18 4.32 24.23
CA GLU A 236 -8.03 5.53 24.28
C GLU A 236 -9.28 5.45 23.36
N SER A 237 -9.53 4.31 22.71
CA SER A 237 -10.61 4.15 21.71
C SER A 237 -11.68 3.13 22.12
#